data_362c0fe08b564da813ca04af6b444b14
#
_entry.id   362c0fe08b564da813ca04af6b444b14
#
_cell.length_a   1.000
_cell.length_b   1.000
_cell.length_c   1.000
_cell.angle_alpha   90.00
_cell.angle_beta   90.00
_cell.angle_gamma   90.00
#
_symmetry.space_group_name_H-M   'P 1'
#
loop_
_entity.id
_entity.type
_entity.pdbx_description
1 polymer ?
#
loop_
_entity_poly.entity_id
_entity_poly.type
_entity_poly.pdbx_seq_one_letter_code
_entity_poly.pdbx_strand_id
1 'polypeptide(L)'
;MQEAGLRAALIQAALNLLEGDEADISLRAVARAAGVSAMAPYRHFADKAALLGAVADRGFSELADRLRTADAERTDPVAALVAQGMAYIDMAFDRPALFRLMFAGARLATTDVDCGTAAYAVLAKRVATITGDDRPHAAVAAWGIVHGLAMLSLAERLPPDRAERESVLTLFATGLCRSSDGKG
;
A
#
# COMPACT_ATOMS: atom_id res chain seq x y z
N MET A 1 2.79 28.90 10.82
CA MET A 1 2.49 27.52 10.40
C MET A 1 3.72 26.72 10.76
N GLN A 2 3.59 25.74 11.65
CA GLN A 2 4.73 24.97 12.15
C GLN A 2 5.36 24.16 11.01
N GLU A 3 6.68 23.94 11.02
CA GLU A 3 7.43 23.25 9.94
C GLU A 3 6.85 21.86 9.58
N ALA A 4 6.40 21.11 10.56
CA ALA A 4 5.72 19.82 10.34
C ALA A 4 4.43 19.97 9.51
N GLY A 5 3.66 21.04 9.72
CA GLY A 5 2.44 21.32 8.95
C GLY A 5 2.73 21.65 7.48
N LEU A 6 3.82 22.38 7.20
CA LEU A 6 4.21 22.70 5.83
C LEU A 6 4.70 21.45 5.07
N ARG A 7 5.50 20.60 5.72
CA ARG A 7 5.94 19.32 5.11
C ARG A 7 4.74 18.44 4.72
N ALA A 8 3.76 18.32 5.61
CA ALA A 8 2.53 17.55 5.32
C ALA A 8 1.71 18.19 4.18
N ALA A 9 1.58 19.51 4.13
CA ALA A 9 0.89 20.22 3.06
C ALA A 9 1.57 20.01 1.69
N LEU A 10 2.91 20.00 1.65
CA LEU A 10 3.67 19.71 0.43
C LEU A 10 3.47 18.27 -0.06
N ILE A 11 3.48 17.30 0.85
CA ILE A 11 3.18 15.88 0.52
C ILE A 11 1.75 15.77 -0.03
N GLN A 12 0.76 16.42 0.61
CA GLN A 12 -0.62 16.39 0.13
C GLN A 12 -0.78 17.05 -1.23
N ALA A 13 -0.11 18.18 -1.49
CA ALA A 13 -0.10 18.82 -2.79
C ALA A 13 0.52 17.92 -3.87
N ALA A 14 1.62 17.21 -3.53
CA ALA A 14 2.24 16.25 -4.44
C ALA A 14 1.32 15.05 -4.73
N LEU A 15 0.60 14.54 -3.72
CA LEU A 15 -0.42 13.50 -3.90
C LEU A 15 -1.53 13.94 -4.86
N ASN A 16 -2.04 15.15 -4.70
CA ASN A 16 -3.11 15.69 -5.55
C ASN A 16 -2.64 15.83 -7.02
N LEU A 17 -1.39 16.29 -7.22
CA LEU A 17 -0.80 16.39 -8.56
C LEU A 17 -0.56 15.00 -9.17
N LEU A 18 -0.16 14.01 -8.36
CA LEU A 18 0.09 12.64 -8.80
C LEU A 18 -1.17 11.95 -9.33
N GLU A 19 -2.32 12.18 -8.68
CA GLU A 19 -3.61 11.60 -9.06
C GLU A 19 -4.34 12.45 -10.12
N GLY A 20 -3.84 13.64 -10.41
CA GLY A 20 -4.31 14.47 -11.52
C GLY A 20 -3.63 14.11 -12.83
N ASP A 21 -4.11 14.70 -13.93
CA ASP A 21 -3.53 14.53 -15.27
C ASP A 21 -2.23 15.34 -15.50
N GLU A 22 -1.60 15.86 -14.45
CA GLU A 22 -0.36 16.63 -14.60
C GLU A 22 0.83 15.70 -14.89
N ALA A 23 1.40 15.85 -16.07
CA ALA A 23 2.46 14.98 -16.59
C ALA A 23 3.81 15.08 -15.84
N ASP A 24 4.06 16.12 -15.06
CA ASP A 24 5.33 16.30 -14.33
C ASP A 24 5.14 16.86 -12.92
N ILE A 25 5.47 16.03 -11.93
CA ILE A 25 5.57 16.45 -10.53
C ILE A 25 6.96 17.03 -10.31
N SER A 26 7.06 18.34 -10.10
CA SER A 26 8.30 19.02 -9.71
C SER A 26 8.12 19.74 -8.37
N LEU A 27 9.22 19.98 -7.65
CA LEU A 27 9.19 20.76 -6.40
C LEU A 27 8.55 22.13 -6.60
N ARG A 28 8.73 22.75 -7.76
CA ARG A 28 8.11 24.05 -8.10
C ARG A 28 6.61 23.93 -8.34
N ALA A 29 6.16 22.87 -9.03
CA ALA A 29 4.73 22.60 -9.22
C ALA A 29 4.04 22.35 -7.87
N VAL A 30 4.67 21.56 -6.99
CA VAL A 30 4.16 21.28 -5.65
C VAL A 30 4.12 22.56 -4.79
N ALA A 31 5.13 23.44 -4.85
CA ALA A 31 5.11 24.73 -4.16
C ALA A 31 3.92 25.60 -4.61
N ARG A 32 3.69 25.68 -5.93
CA ARG A 32 2.56 26.40 -6.52
C ARG A 32 1.21 25.80 -6.05
N ALA A 33 1.07 24.49 -6.09
CA ALA A 33 -0.15 23.79 -5.66
C ALA A 33 -0.42 23.97 -4.15
N ALA A 34 0.64 24.03 -3.34
CA ALA A 34 0.55 24.27 -1.90
C ALA A 34 0.40 25.75 -1.53
N GLY A 35 0.42 26.68 -2.48
CA GLY A 35 0.31 28.14 -2.23
C GLY A 35 1.50 28.74 -1.47
N VAL A 36 2.72 28.17 -1.65
CA VAL A 36 3.92 28.63 -0.95
C VAL A 36 5.01 29.10 -1.93
N SER A 37 6.06 29.75 -1.41
CA SER A 37 7.18 30.19 -2.23
C SER A 37 7.88 29.02 -2.92
N ALA A 38 8.41 29.23 -4.13
CA ALA A 38 9.13 28.21 -4.91
C ALA A 38 10.33 27.59 -4.17
N MET A 39 10.87 28.29 -3.18
CA MET A 39 12.00 27.81 -2.35
C MET A 39 11.58 27.04 -1.10
N ALA A 40 10.30 27.07 -0.72
CA ALA A 40 9.82 26.42 0.49
C ALA A 40 10.03 24.90 0.48
N PRO A 41 9.75 24.15 -0.62
CA PRO A 41 9.96 22.70 -0.65
C PRO A 41 11.41 22.29 -0.44
N TYR A 42 12.39 23.07 -0.90
CA TYR A 42 13.82 22.75 -0.78
C TYR A 42 14.34 22.78 0.66
N ARG A 43 13.58 23.32 1.61
CA ARG A 43 13.88 23.23 3.04
C ARG A 43 13.48 21.89 3.65
N HIS A 44 12.58 21.14 2.99
CA HIS A 44 12.01 19.88 3.49
C HIS A 44 12.44 18.66 2.68
N PHE A 45 12.78 18.87 1.39
CA PHE A 45 13.13 17.81 0.46
C PHE A 45 14.36 18.24 -0.33
N ALA A 46 15.41 17.42 -0.29
CA ALA A 46 16.65 17.69 -1.01
C ALA A 46 16.42 17.76 -2.53
N ASP A 47 15.54 16.91 -3.04
CA ASP A 47 15.23 16.76 -4.46
C ASP A 47 13.81 16.17 -4.67
N LYS A 48 13.46 15.97 -5.94
CA LYS A 48 12.20 15.32 -6.36
C LYS A 48 12.09 13.89 -5.81
N ALA A 49 13.19 13.14 -5.76
CA ALA A 49 13.19 11.76 -5.29
C ALA A 49 12.84 11.69 -3.80
N ALA A 50 13.40 12.59 -2.99
CA ALA A 50 13.08 12.70 -1.56
C ALA A 50 11.61 13.05 -1.32
N LEU A 51 11.02 13.95 -2.14
CA LEU A 51 9.59 14.25 -2.08
C LEU A 51 8.75 13.04 -2.45
N LEU A 52 9.05 12.38 -3.58
CA LEU A 52 8.30 11.20 -4.03
C LEU A 52 8.43 10.02 -3.07
N GLY A 53 9.59 9.86 -2.41
CA GLY A 53 9.77 8.90 -1.32
C GLY A 53 8.80 9.16 -0.17
N ALA A 54 8.69 10.41 0.29
CA ALA A 54 7.76 10.78 1.36
C ALA A 54 6.27 10.61 0.94
N VAL A 55 5.96 10.78 -0.35
CA VAL A 55 4.63 10.47 -0.90
C VAL A 55 4.36 8.96 -0.87
N ALA A 56 5.32 8.14 -1.26
CA ALA A 56 5.22 6.68 -1.19
C ALA A 56 5.06 6.18 0.25
N ASP A 57 5.82 6.73 1.22
CA ASP A 57 5.69 6.44 2.65
C ASP A 57 4.28 6.76 3.17
N ARG A 58 3.70 7.87 2.72
CA ARG A 58 2.31 8.22 3.04
C ARG A 58 1.33 7.19 2.46
N GLY A 59 1.58 6.71 1.24
CA GLY A 59 0.79 5.65 0.61
C GLY A 59 0.85 4.34 1.40
N PHE A 60 2.03 3.90 1.82
CA PHE A 60 2.18 2.70 2.66
C PHE A 60 1.51 2.85 4.03
N SER A 61 1.55 4.04 4.63
CA SER A 61 0.82 4.30 5.89
C SER A 61 -0.68 4.18 5.68
N GLU A 62 -1.22 4.75 4.61
CA GLU A 62 -2.64 4.63 4.24
C GLU A 62 -3.03 3.17 3.98
N LEU A 63 -2.18 2.40 3.27
CA LEU A 63 -2.39 0.98 3.05
C LEU A 63 -2.46 0.22 4.38
N ALA A 64 -1.50 0.45 5.28
CA ALA A 64 -1.50 -0.20 6.59
C ALA A 64 -2.77 0.09 7.40
N ASP A 65 -3.29 1.32 7.34
CA ASP A 65 -4.55 1.69 8.01
C ASP A 65 -5.76 1.00 7.38
N ARG A 66 -5.85 0.95 6.05
CA ARG A 66 -6.91 0.21 5.33
C ARG A 66 -6.90 -1.28 5.69
N LEU A 67 -5.73 -1.91 5.74
CA LEU A 67 -5.59 -3.32 6.14
C LEU A 67 -6.03 -3.54 7.59
N ARG A 68 -5.65 -2.66 8.53
CA ARG A 68 -6.07 -2.76 9.94
C ARG A 68 -7.59 -2.62 10.09
N THR A 69 -8.20 -1.69 9.38
CA THR A 69 -9.65 -1.49 9.38
C THR A 69 -10.37 -2.73 8.87
N ALA A 70 -9.97 -3.25 7.71
CA ALA A 70 -10.56 -4.45 7.12
C ALA A 70 -10.39 -5.69 8.02
N ASP A 71 -9.27 -5.80 8.72
CA ASP A 71 -8.97 -6.85 9.69
C ASP A 71 -9.92 -6.80 10.90
N ALA A 72 -10.10 -5.60 11.46
CA ALA A 72 -10.89 -5.40 12.68
C ALA A 72 -12.39 -5.66 12.48
N GLU A 73 -12.89 -5.55 11.25
CA GLU A 73 -14.29 -5.78 10.90
C GLU A 73 -14.68 -7.26 10.85
N ARG A 74 -13.74 -8.17 10.98
CA ARG A 74 -13.96 -9.62 10.82
C ARG A 74 -13.44 -10.39 12.03
N THR A 75 -14.25 -11.31 12.54
CA THR A 75 -13.87 -12.22 13.63
C THR A 75 -13.22 -13.51 13.12
N ASP A 76 -13.69 -14.03 11.98
CA ASP A 76 -13.09 -15.20 11.35
C ASP A 76 -11.74 -14.86 10.70
N PRO A 77 -10.64 -15.58 11.04
CA PRO A 77 -9.30 -15.26 10.54
C PRO A 77 -9.16 -15.34 9.01
N VAL A 78 -9.86 -16.28 8.38
CA VAL A 78 -9.84 -16.45 6.91
C VAL A 78 -10.56 -15.29 6.25
N ALA A 79 -11.77 -14.95 6.73
CA ALA A 79 -12.52 -13.82 6.22
C ALA A 79 -11.79 -12.49 6.45
N ALA A 80 -11.05 -12.34 7.56
CA ALA A 80 -10.21 -11.18 7.82
C ALA A 80 -9.05 -11.07 6.81
N LEU A 81 -8.38 -12.18 6.49
CA LEU A 81 -7.31 -12.19 5.49
C LEU A 81 -7.84 -11.85 4.09
N VAL A 82 -9.00 -12.38 3.71
CA VAL A 82 -9.66 -12.03 2.45
C VAL A 82 -10.03 -10.54 2.42
N ALA A 83 -10.60 -10.01 3.49
CA ALA A 83 -10.95 -8.58 3.59
C ALA A 83 -9.71 -7.67 3.48
N GLN A 84 -8.59 -8.02 4.11
CA GLN A 84 -7.31 -7.33 3.92
C GLN A 84 -6.88 -7.36 2.45
N GLY A 85 -6.94 -8.51 1.79
CA GLY A 85 -6.60 -8.66 0.38
C GLY A 85 -7.48 -7.78 -0.53
N MET A 86 -8.78 -7.74 -0.26
CA MET A 86 -9.70 -6.86 -1.01
C MET A 86 -9.39 -5.39 -0.76
N ALA A 87 -9.14 -4.96 0.48
CA ALA A 87 -8.76 -3.58 0.79
C ALA A 87 -7.44 -3.15 0.11
N TYR A 88 -6.49 -4.07 -0.02
CA TYR A 88 -5.26 -3.87 -0.78
C TYR A 88 -5.54 -3.60 -2.26
N ILE A 89 -6.37 -4.43 -2.89
CA ILE A 89 -6.73 -4.30 -4.30
C ILE A 89 -7.56 -3.03 -4.53
N ASP A 90 -8.52 -2.75 -3.65
CA ASP A 90 -9.35 -1.54 -3.72
C ASP A 90 -8.47 -0.27 -3.68
N MET A 91 -7.43 -0.22 -2.83
CA MET A 91 -6.48 0.91 -2.83
C MET A 91 -5.76 1.07 -4.17
N ALA A 92 -5.40 -0.02 -4.84
CA ALA A 92 -4.76 0.03 -6.14
C ALA A 92 -5.67 0.66 -7.21
N PHE A 93 -6.98 0.39 -7.14
CA PHE A 93 -7.97 0.99 -8.04
C PHE A 93 -8.32 2.43 -7.67
N ASP A 94 -8.48 2.72 -6.38
CA ASP A 94 -8.81 4.06 -5.89
C ASP A 94 -7.70 5.06 -6.18
N ARG A 95 -6.44 4.61 -6.12
CA ARG A 95 -5.25 5.47 -6.20
C ARG A 95 -4.14 4.85 -7.07
N PRO A 96 -4.41 4.64 -8.37
CA PRO A 96 -3.52 3.87 -9.23
C PRO A 96 -2.13 4.51 -9.42
N ALA A 97 -2.06 5.84 -9.47
CA ALA A 97 -0.79 6.54 -9.61
C ALA A 97 0.06 6.45 -8.34
N LEU A 98 -0.55 6.62 -7.16
CA LEU A 98 0.11 6.42 -5.87
C LEU A 98 0.55 4.97 -5.71
N PHE A 99 -0.32 4.02 -6.01
CA PHE A 99 0.00 2.59 -5.90
C PHE A 99 1.21 2.23 -6.78
N ARG A 100 1.24 2.69 -8.05
CA ARG A 100 2.41 2.48 -8.91
C ARG A 100 3.67 3.13 -8.34
N LEU A 101 3.58 4.35 -7.79
CA LEU A 101 4.72 5.03 -7.16
C LEU A 101 5.28 4.23 -5.98
N MET A 102 4.42 3.69 -5.11
CA MET A 102 4.84 2.90 -3.93
C MET A 102 5.69 1.69 -4.33
N PHE A 103 5.42 1.08 -5.49
CA PHE A 103 6.09 -0.14 -5.96
C PHE A 103 6.99 0.07 -7.19
N ALA A 104 7.22 1.30 -7.64
CA ALA A 104 7.99 1.62 -8.84
C ALA A 104 9.52 1.33 -8.76
N GLY A 105 9.97 0.65 -7.70
CA GLY A 105 11.27 0.00 -7.60
C GLY A 105 12.50 0.86 -7.92
N ALA A 106 12.94 1.66 -7.11
CA ALA A 106 14.24 1.97 -6.56
C ALA A 106 13.90 2.49 -5.17
N ARG A 107 14.46 1.90 -4.13
CA ARG A 107 14.34 2.49 -2.78
C ARG A 107 14.69 3.95 -2.92
N LEU A 108 13.66 4.76 -3.19
CA LEU A 108 13.78 6.21 -3.09
C LEU A 108 14.34 6.42 -1.69
N ALA A 109 15.49 7.07 -1.57
CA ALA A 109 16.28 7.20 -0.36
C ALA A 109 15.34 7.39 0.85
N THR A 110 15.14 6.31 1.60
CA THR A 110 14.11 6.25 2.63
C THR A 110 14.65 6.85 3.91
N THR A 111 13.85 7.68 4.49
CA THR A 111 13.87 7.99 5.91
C THR A 111 13.70 6.71 6.73
N ASP A 112 14.22 6.69 7.96
CA ASP A 112 14.41 5.56 8.88
C ASP A 112 13.17 4.68 9.21
N VAL A 113 12.01 4.92 8.64
CA VAL A 113 10.80 4.12 8.87
C VAL A 113 10.41 3.46 7.56
N ASP A 114 10.62 2.15 7.47
CA ASP A 114 10.12 1.33 6.38
C ASP A 114 8.60 1.16 6.50
N CYS A 115 7.85 2.09 5.94
CA CYS A 115 6.38 2.08 5.98
C CYS A 115 5.80 0.86 5.24
N GLY A 116 6.54 0.30 4.28
CA GLY A 116 6.20 -0.99 3.65
C GLY A 116 6.18 -2.12 4.67
N THR A 117 7.10 -2.10 5.64
CA THR A 117 7.13 -3.04 6.76
C THR A 117 5.87 -2.98 7.62
N ALA A 118 5.27 -1.79 7.82
CA ALA A 118 4.05 -1.65 8.63
C ALA A 118 2.84 -2.34 7.97
N ALA A 119 2.63 -2.15 6.66
CA ALA A 119 1.57 -2.84 5.92
C ALA A 119 1.80 -4.36 5.88
N TYR A 120 3.05 -4.79 5.63
CA TYR A 120 3.44 -6.19 5.68
C TYR A 120 3.23 -6.82 7.07
N ALA A 121 3.53 -6.10 8.15
CA ALA A 121 3.36 -6.58 9.52
C ALA A 121 1.89 -6.87 9.85
N VAL A 122 0.94 -6.05 9.36
CA VAL A 122 -0.50 -6.31 9.51
C VAL A 122 -0.88 -7.63 8.85
N LEU A 123 -0.47 -7.82 7.59
CA LEU A 123 -0.71 -9.05 6.85
C LEU A 123 -0.06 -10.27 7.53
N ALA A 124 1.22 -10.17 7.88
CA ALA A 124 1.98 -11.26 8.49
C ALA A 124 1.36 -11.70 9.83
N LYS A 125 0.92 -10.74 10.66
CA LYS A 125 0.21 -11.03 11.90
C LYS A 125 -1.07 -11.84 11.65
N ARG A 126 -1.88 -11.47 10.64
CA ARG A 126 -3.10 -12.20 10.31
C ARG A 126 -2.78 -13.60 9.77
N VAL A 127 -1.81 -13.72 8.87
CA VAL A 127 -1.39 -15.03 8.34
C VAL A 127 -0.92 -15.95 9.48
N ALA A 128 -0.14 -15.44 10.43
CA ALA A 128 0.33 -16.22 11.58
C ALA A 128 -0.82 -16.76 12.45
N THR A 129 -1.94 -16.03 12.58
CA THR A 129 -3.13 -16.55 13.30
C THR A 129 -3.81 -17.72 12.60
N ILE A 130 -3.61 -17.87 11.28
CA ILE A 130 -4.18 -18.97 10.48
C ILE A 130 -3.23 -20.16 10.44
N THR A 131 -1.92 -19.89 10.29
CA THR A 131 -0.92 -20.94 9.98
C THR A 131 -0.11 -21.38 11.20
N GLY A 132 -0.16 -20.62 12.31
CA GLY A 132 0.82 -20.75 13.39
C GLY A 132 2.23 -20.36 12.92
N ASP A 133 3.24 -20.65 13.74
CA ASP A 133 4.65 -20.32 13.46
C ASP A 133 5.32 -21.27 12.46
N ASP A 134 4.65 -22.33 12.04
CA ASP A 134 5.21 -23.41 11.20
C ASP A 134 5.39 -23.05 9.72
N ARG A 135 5.00 -21.85 9.28
CA ARG A 135 5.01 -21.45 7.86
C ARG A 135 5.61 -20.08 7.60
N PRO A 136 6.93 -19.95 7.73
CA PRO A 136 7.62 -18.64 7.63
C PRO A 136 7.43 -17.92 6.29
N HIS A 137 7.08 -18.64 5.22
CA HIS A 137 6.90 -18.05 3.88
C HIS A 137 5.44 -17.74 3.52
N ALA A 138 4.47 -18.09 4.37
CA ALA A 138 3.05 -17.91 4.07
C ALA A 138 2.67 -16.43 3.90
N ALA A 139 3.23 -15.53 4.71
CA ALA A 139 2.99 -14.09 4.59
C ALA A 139 3.55 -13.51 3.29
N VAL A 140 4.73 -13.97 2.87
CA VAL A 140 5.33 -13.55 1.59
C VAL A 140 4.49 -14.07 0.41
N ALA A 141 3.99 -15.32 0.49
CA ALA A 141 3.09 -15.87 -0.53
C ALA A 141 1.77 -15.08 -0.59
N ALA A 142 1.18 -14.75 0.57
CA ALA A 142 -0.03 -13.92 0.64
C ALA A 142 0.19 -12.54 -0.01
N TRP A 143 1.31 -11.89 0.30
CA TRP A 143 1.65 -10.62 -0.33
C TRP A 143 1.84 -10.77 -1.84
N GLY A 144 2.59 -11.77 -2.30
CA GLY A 144 2.82 -12.01 -3.74
C GLY A 144 1.52 -12.22 -4.51
N ILE A 145 0.57 -12.97 -3.95
CA ILE A 145 -0.73 -13.22 -4.57
C ILE A 145 -1.55 -11.93 -4.66
N VAL A 146 -1.73 -11.20 -3.55
CA VAL A 146 -2.56 -9.98 -3.56
C VAL A 146 -1.94 -8.88 -4.42
N HIS A 147 -0.62 -8.73 -4.38
CA HIS A 147 0.09 -7.78 -5.23
C HIS A 147 -0.02 -8.17 -6.72
N GLY A 148 0.15 -9.45 -7.04
CA GLY A 148 -0.04 -9.98 -8.39
C GLY A 148 -1.45 -9.71 -8.92
N LEU A 149 -2.48 -9.98 -8.13
CA LEU A 149 -3.87 -9.69 -8.48
C LEU A 149 -4.08 -8.18 -8.72
N ALA A 150 -3.58 -7.31 -7.84
CA ALA A 150 -3.69 -5.87 -8.00
C ALA A 150 -3.02 -5.38 -9.30
N MET A 151 -1.77 -5.80 -9.53
CA MET A 151 -1.01 -5.41 -10.72
C MET A 151 -1.62 -5.91 -12.02
N LEU A 152 -2.06 -7.18 -12.07
CA LEU A 152 -2.71 -7.77 -13.25
C LEU A 152 -4.05 -7.09 -13.53
N SER A 153 -4.80 -6.73 -12.48
CA SER A 153 -6.06 -6.00 -12.62
C SER A 153 -5.85 -4.58 -13.14
N LEU A 154 -4.87 -3.85 -12.59
CA LEU A 154 -4.51 -2.50 -13.08
C LEU A 154 -3.99 -2.50 -14.52
N ALA A 155 -3.42 -3.62 -14.96
CA ALA A 155 -2.95 -3.81 -16.34
C ALA A 155 -4.04 -4.37 -17.26
N GLU A 156 -5.29 -4.49 -16.80
CA GLU A 156 -6.43 -5.04 -17.55
C GLU A 156 -6.16 -6.46 -18.10
N ARG A 157 -5.38 -7.26 -17.36
CA ARG A 157 -5.03 -8.65 -17.69
C ARG A 157 -5.95 -9.66 -17.03
N LEU A 158 -6.80 -9.22 -16.11
CA LEU A 158 -7.84 -10.02 -15.46
C LEU A 158 -9.21 -9.40 -15.73
N PRO A 159 -10.28 -10.21 -15.73
CA PRO A 159 -11.64 -9.67 -15.78
C PRO A 159 -11.87 -8.63 -14.67
N PRO A 160 -12.67 -7.57 -14.91
CA PRO A 160 -12.94 -6.54 -13.91
C PRO A 160 -13.91 -7.00 -12.81
N ASP A 161 -14.03 -8.31 -12.59
CA ASP A 161 -14.96 -8.89 -11.63
C ASP A 161 -14.35 -8.90 -10.21
N ARG A 162 -15.02 -8.18 -9.29
CA ARG A 162 -14.66 -8.13 -7.88
C ARG A 162 -14.85 -9.48 -7.20
N ALA A 163 -15.93 -10.22 -7.55
CA ALA A 163 -16.24 -11.50 -6.95
C ALA A 163 -15.21 -12.57 -7.33
N GLU A 164 -14.66 -12.51 -8.53
CA GLU A 164 -13.59 -13.41 -8.97
C GLU A 164 -12.32 -13.18 -8.13
N ARG A 165 -11.90 -11.92 -7.91
CA ARG A 165 -10.76 -11.60 -7.06
C ARG A 165 -10.95 -12.06 -5.62
N GLU A 166 -12.14 -11.87 -5.06
CA GLU A 166 -12.50 -12.36 -3.72
C GLU A 166 -12.45 -13.89 -3.66
N SER A 167 -12.92 -14.58 -4.70
CA SER A 167 -12.88 -16.05 -4.80
C SER A 167 -11.44 -16.57 -4.83
N VAL A 168 -10.54 -15.93 -5.56
CA VAL A 168 -9.11 -16.29 -5.60
C VAL A 168 -8.47 -16.11 -4.22
N LEU A 169 -8.74 -15.00 -3.55
CA LEU A 169 -8.23 -14.74 -2.20
C LEU A 169 -8.78 -15.75 -1.18
N THR A 170 -10.06 -16.10 -1.31
CA THR A 170 -10.73 -17.12 -0.46
C THR A 170 -10.11 -18.50 -0.66
N LEU A 171 -9.88 -18.89 -1.91
CA LEU A 171 -9.22 -20.16 -2.24
C LEU A 171 -7.84 -20.26 -1.59
N PHE A 172 -7.05 -19.18 -1.71
CA PHE A 172 -5.73 -19.13 -1.09
C PHE A 172 -5.80 -19.18 0.44
N ALA A 173 -6.62 -18.32 1.06
CA ALA A 173 -6.74 -18.23 2.51
C ALA A 173 -7.24 -19.55 3.14
N THR A 174 -8.21 -20.22 2.49
CA THR A 174 -8.70 -21.53 2.92
C THR A 174 -7.62 -22.60 2.79
N GLY A 175 -6.79 -22.54 1.73
CA GLY A 175 -5.65 -23.44 1.55
C GLY A 175 -4.60 -23.35 2.66
N LEU A 176 -4.45 -22.16 3.28
CA LEU A 176 -3.57 -22.00 4.43
C LEU A 176 -4.06 -22.78 5.67
N CYS A 177 -5.38 -22.89 5.89
CA CYS A 177 -5.96 -23.65 7.00
C CYS A 177 -5.76 -25.17 6.85
N ARG A 178 -6.06 -25.72 5.66
CA ARG A 178 -6.11 -27.17 5.44
C ARG A 178 -4.79 -27.89 5.65
N SER A 179 -3.68 -27.19 5.58
CA SER A 179 -2.38 -27.80 5.77
C SER A 179 -1.95 -27.86 7.25
N SER A 180 -2.70 -27.28 8.19
CA SER A 180 -2.46 -27.41 9.64
C SER A 180 -3.02 -28.71 10.20
N ASP A 181 -4.01 -29.32 9.55
CA ASP A 181 -4.68 -30.55 10.01
C ASP A 181 -3.97 -31.85 9.57
N GLY A 182 -2.89 -31.75 8.81
CA GLY A 182 -2.19 -32.90 8.20
C GLY A 182 -1.04 -33.49 9.00
N LYS A 183 -0.80 -33.08 10.25
CA LYS A 183 0.15 -33.75 11.18
C LYS A 183 -0.61 -34.50 12.26
N GLY A 184 -1.13 -35.67 11.89
CA GLY A 184 -1.57 -36.75 12.74
C GLY A 184 -0.68 -37.95 12.52
#